data_edd575a0c45d3d3151d321197aaf3ecd
#
_entry.id   edd575a0c45d3d3151d321197aaf3ecd
#
_cell.length_a   1.000
_cell.length_b   1.000
_cell.length_c   1.000
_cell.angle_alpha   90.00
_cell.angle_beta   90.00
_cell.angle_gamma   90.00
#
_symmetry.space_group_name_H-M   'P 1'
#
loop_
_entity.id
_entity.type
_entity.pdbx_description
1 polymer ?
#
loop_
_entity_poly.entity_id
_entity_poly.type
_entity_poly.pdbx_seq_one_letter_code
_entity_poly.pdbx_strand_id
1 'polypeptide(L)'
;MDLIFSDIHADIQSLEIILDVVHQDRFREKYGKFSKIINLGDILERGTHPKEVIKKLKILSETYPTESVIGNHDEAFLYGKQVSGSSLESIDVHLSLDEKDIEFFKINKDGTYGKQEYVDKKNRLLCVHGGPLNPDKITPNDAGEKAWLYQKSWQRISEENFEFFSYAGYHYKPSSAFSEVGKRLDNFLILCGHQHEEAVIVQTRTGIDEILTKTVPQREKIANFTLEKKEFTINQSANYLIRIGISGPEGYNKNGITTPQFGIIEYDPKKVTLFTIKFV
;
A
#
# COMPACT_ATOMS: atom_id res chain seq x y z
N MET A 1 -5.37 -10.88 13.58
CA MET A 1 -4.96 -9.63 12.94
C MET A 1 -4.76 -9.82 11.45
N ASP A 2 -4.76 -8.74 10.66
CA ASP A 2 -4.38 -8.78 9.25
C ASP A 2 -2.99 -8.17 9.08
N LEU A 3 -2.15 -8.78 8.22
CA LEU A 3 -0.86 -8.24 7.81
C LEU A 3 -1.05 -7.35 6.58
N ILE A 4 -0.44 -6.16 6.60
CA ILE A 4 -0.57 -5.17 5.54
C ILE A 4 0.82 -4.81 5.03
N PHE A 5 1.01 -4.83 3.72
CA PHE A 5 2.19 -4.29 3.06
C PHE A 5 1.84 -3.60 1.75
N SER A 6 2.72 -2.76 1.28
CA SER A 6 2.59 -1.96 0.07
C SER A 6 3.95 -1.75 -0.57
N ASP A 7 3.96 -1.51 -1.87
CA ASP A 7 5.18 -1.05 -2.54
C ASP A 7 6.36 -2.03 -2.29
N ILE A 8 6.15 -3.33 -2.61
CA ILE A 8 7.16 -4.38 -2.46
C ILE A 8 8.24 -4.25 -3.54
N HIS A 9 7.88 -3.77 -4.73
CA HIS A 9 8.79 -3.43 -5.79
C HIS A 9 9.84 -4.52 -6.11
N ALA A 10 9.39 -5.75 -6.32
CA ALA A 10 10.24 -6.89 -6.65
C ALA A 10 11.40 -7.15 -5.66
N ASP A 11 11.28 -6.67 -4.41
CA ASP A 11 12.25 -6.88 -3.33
C ASP A 11 11.88 -8.10 -2.49
N ILE A 12 12.36 -9.27 -2.92
CA ILE A 12 12.09 -10.53 -2.21
C ILE A 12 12.73 -10.56 -0.82
N GLN A 13 13.90 -9.96 -0.64
CA GLN A 13 14.63 -9.99 0.62
C GLN A 13 13.84 -9.25 1.71
N SER A 14 13.35 -8.06 1.40
CA SER A 14 12.53 -7.28 2.35
C SER A 14 11.20 -7.98 2.65
N LEU A 15 10.54 -8.58 1.67
CA LEU A 15 9.34 -9.38 1.90
C LEU A 15 9.61 -10.56 2.84
N GLU A 16 10.70 -11.29 2.65
CA GLU A 16 11.10 -12.40 3.52
C GLU A 16 11.42 -11.93 4.94
N ILE A 17 12.11 -10.81 5.10
CA ILE A 17 12.39 -10.20 6.40
C ILE A 17 11.09 -9.82 7.14
N ILE A 18 10.12 -9.21 6.45
CA ILE A 18 8.81 -8.91 7.05
C ILE A 18 8.14 -10.20 7.51
N LEU A 19 8.12 -11.24 6.67
CA LEU A 19 7.53 -12.53 7.01
C LEU A 19 8.26 -13.20 8.18
N ASP A 20 9.58 -13.14 8.23
CA ASP A 20 10.36 -13.67 9.34
C ASP A 20 10.01 -12.96 10.65
N VAL A 21 9.89 -11.64 10.66
CA VAL A 21 9.48 -10.86 11.84
C VAL A 21 8.11 -11.31 12.34
N VAL A 22 7.09 -11.37 11.47
CA VAL A 22 5.72 -11.67 11.90
C VAL A 22 5.52 -13.15 12.28
N HIS A 23 6.46 -14.01 11.89
CA HIS A 23 6.48 -15.42 12.28
C HIS A 23 7.26 -15.70 13.57
N GLN A 24 8.02 -14.74 14.12
CA GLN A 24 8.68 -14.91 15.43
C GLN A 24 7.67 -15.14 16.55
N ASP A 25 7.96 -16.07 17.45
CA ASP A 25 7.06 -16.40 18.57
C ASP A 25 6.75 -15.17 19.42
N ARG A 26 7.76 -14.34 19.73
CA ARG A 26 7.58 -13.10 20.48
C ARG A 26 6.64 -12.10 19.79
N PHE A 27 6.68 -12.02 18.44
CA PHE A 27 5.74 -11.20 17.70
C PHE A 27 4.32 -11.76 17.81
N ARG A 28 4.17 -13.09 17.61
CA ARG A 28 2.90 -13.79 17.69
C ARG A 28 2.27 -13.79 19.09
N GLU A 29 3.08 -13.89 20.13
CA GLU A 29 2.62 -13.78 21.52
C GLU A 29 2.03 -12.40 21.82
N LYS A 30 2.59 -11.35 21.21
CA LYS A 30 2.19 -9.98 21.48
C LYS A 30 1.03 -9.50 20.60
N TYR A 31 1.07 -9.79 19.30
CA TYR A 31 0.11 -9.28 18.30
C TYR A 31 -0.86 -10.36 17.78
N GLY A 32 -0.61 -11.61 18.11
CA GLY A 32 -1.36 -12.75 17.58
C GLY A 32 -0.79 -13.22 16.24
N LYS A 33 -1.39 -14.29 15.69
CA LYS A 33 -1.10 -14.77 14.35
C LYS A 33 -1.92 -13.96 13.35
N PHE A 34 -1.32 -13.58 12.21
CA PHE A 34 -2.12 -13.02 11.15
C PHE A 34 -2.98 -14.11 10.48
N SER A 35 -4.19 -13.72 10.10
CA SER A 35 -5.19 -14.61 9.49
C SER A 35 -5.54 -14.19 8.06
N LYS A 36 -5.06 -13.03 7.63
CA LYS A 36 -5.31 -12.45 6.32
C LYS A 36 -4.16 -11.55 5.92
N ILE A 37 -3.95 -11.43 4.62
CA ILE A 37 -2.98 -10.50 4.02
C ILE A 37 -3.73 -9.46 3.21
N ILE A 38 -3.30 -8.19 3.36
CA ILE A 38 -3.75 -7.06 2.54
C ILE A 38 -2.51 -6.50 1.83
N ASN A 39 -2.47 -6.65 0.51
CA ASN A 39 -1.44 -6.07 -0.34
C ASN A 39 -2.01 -4.84 -1.04
N LEU A 40 -1.38 -3.70 -0.84
CA LEU A 40 -1.83 -2.42 -1.36
C LEU A 40 -1.22 -2.06 -2.73
N GLY A 41 -0.60 -3.01 -3.44
CA GLY A 41 -0.09 -2.83 -4.79
C GLY A 41 1.40 -2.50 -4.85
N ASP A 42 1.88 -2.24 -6.06
CA ASP A 42 3.27 -2.06 -6.44
C ASP A 42 4.14 -3.25 -6.04
N ILE A 43 3.81 -4.39 -6.64
CA ILE A 43 4.55 -5.65 -6.48
C ILE A 43 5.77 -5.65 -7.39
N LEU A 44 5.60 -5.06 -8.59
CA LEU A 44 6.58 -5.06 -9.67
C LEU A 44 7.44 -3.79 -9.70
N GLU A 45 8.45 -3.86 -10.56
CA GLU A 45 9.42 -2.82 -10.88
C GLU A 45 10.35 -2.40 -9.74
N ARG A 46 11.36 -1.61 -10.04
CA ARG A 46 12.41 -1.09 -9.15
C ARG A 46 13.43 -2.13 -8.70
N GLY A 47 13.01 -3.16 -7.96
CA GLY A 47 13.86 -4.26 -7.54
C GLY A 47 14.12 -5.28 -8.64
N THR A 48 14.83 -6.35 -8.32
CA THR A 48 15.39 -7.27 -9.31
C THR A 48 14.87 -8.71 -9.21
N HIS A 49 13.89 -8.98 -8.32
CA HIS A 49 13.38 -10.34 -8.07
C HIS A 49 11.85 -10.49 -8.26
N PRO A 50 11.28 -10.07 -9.42
CA PRO A 50 9.83 -10.06 -9.63
C PRO A 50 9.22 -11.48 -9.59
N LYS A 51 9.89 -12.49 -10.17
CA LYS A 51 9.38 -13.89 -10.18
C LYS A 51 9.30 -14.48 -8.78
N GLU A 52 10.32 -14.23 -7.97
CA GLU A 52 10.42 -14.72 -6.60
C GLU A 52 9.34 -14.08 -5.72
N VAL A 53 9.10 -12.78 -5.87
CA VAL A 53 8.04 -12.06 -5.14
C VAL A 53 6.67 -12.60 -5.55
N ILE A 54 6.37 -12.71 -6.85
CA ILE A 54 5.10 -13.27 -7.33
C ILE A 54 4.91 -14.70 -6.80
N LYS A 55 5.94 -15.56 -6.90
CA LYS A 55 5.89 -16.92 -6.39
C LYS A 55 5.62 -16.97 -4.88
N LYS A 56 6.30 -16.12 -4.10
CA LYS A 56 6.08 -16.03 -2.65
C LYS A 56 4.66 -15.61 -2.33
N LEU A 57 4.11 -14.60 -3.02
CA LEU A 57 2.74 -14.14 -2.83
C LEU A 57 1.70 -15.20 -3.25
N LYS A 58 1.94 -15.97 -4.31
CA LYS A 58 1.10 -17.12 -4.69
C LYS A 58 1.03 -18.15 -3.55
N ILE A 59 2.19 -18.57 -3.02
CA ILE A 59 2.26 -19.52 -1.89
C ILE A 59 1.53 -18.98 -0.66
N LEU A 60 1.72 -17.71 -0.33
CA LEU A 60 1.03 -17.07 0.79
C LEU A 60 -0.49 -17.06 0.59
N SER A 61 -0.97 -16.82 -0.64
CA SER A 61 -2.40 -16.79 -0.95
C SER A 61 -3.06 -18.17 -0.91
N GLU A 62 -2.30 -19.26 -1.02
CA GLU A 62 -2.79 -20.63 -0.80
C GLU A 62 -3.02 -20.92 0.70
N THR A 63 -2.28 -20.24 1.58
CA THR A 63 -2.34 -20.45 3.03
C THR A 63 -3.24 -19.45 3.74
N TYR A 64 -3.23 -18.20 3.29
CA TYR A 64 -3.95 -17.09 3.92
C TYR A 64 -4.89 -16.42 2.92
N PRO A 65 -6.15 -16.11 3.31
CA PRO A 65 -6.99 -15.20 2.55
C PRO A 65 -6.20 -13.93 2.22
N THR A 66 -6.08 -13.62 0.93
CA THR A 66 -5.28 -12.48 0.47
C THR A 66 -6.13 -11.56 -0.38
N GLU A 67 -6.15 -10.29 -0.04
CA GLU A 67 -6.74 -9.22 -0.84
C GLU A 67 -5.63 -8.34 -1.38
N SER A 68 -5.64 -8.13 -2.69
CA SER A 68 -4.67 -7.27 -3.37
C SER A 68 -5.38 -6.22 -4.19
N VAL A 69 -4.86 -5.00 -4.16
CA VAL A 69 -5.17 -3.96 -5.13
C VAL A 69 -3.98 -3.79 -6.07
N ILE A 70 -4.23 -3.29 -7.27
CA ILE A 70 -3.17 -3.03 -8.25
C ILE A 70 -2.46 -1.72 -7.93
N GLY A 71 -1.14 -1.70 -8.02
CA GLY A 71 -0.33 -0.50 -7.93
C GLY A 71 -0.11 0.17 -9.28
N ASN A 72 0.41 1.38 -9.29
CA ASN A 72 0.66 2.12 -10.53
C ASN A 72 1.83 1.54 -11.33
N HIS A 73 2.85 0.98 -10.66
CA HIS A 73 3.94 0.29 -11.33
C HIS A 73 3.49 -1.06 -11.91
N ASP A 74 2.65 -1.80 -11.18
CA ASP A 74 2.03 -3.02 -11.70
C ASP A 74 1.21 -2.72 -12.97
N GLU A 75 0.35 -1.70 -12.89
CA GLU A 75 -0.52 -1.29 -13.98
C GLU A 75 0.30 -0.81 -15.20
N ALA A 76 1.32 0.02 -14.96
CA ALA A 76 2.20 0.48 -16.03
C ALA A 76 2.90 -0.68 -16.74
N PHE A 77 3.46 -1.61 -16.00
CA PHE A 77 4.12 -2.80 -16.56
C PHE A 77 3.15 -3.65 -17.39
N LEU A 78 1.98 -3.98 -16.84
CA LEU A 78 0.99 -4.84 -17.47
C LEU A 78 0.38 -4.24 -18.74
N TYR A 79 0.31 -2.90 -18.84
CA TYR A 79 -0.15 -2.19 -20.03
C TYR A 79 0.97 -1.70 -20.96
N GLY A 80 2.22 -2.10 -20.71
CA GLY A 80 3.37 -1.69 -21.52
C GLY A 80 3.64 -0.17 -21.49
N LYS A 81 3.27 0.51 -20.37
CA LYS A 81 3.57 1.93 -20.16
C LYS A 81 4.94 2.06 -19.50
N GLN A 82 5.69 3.06 -19.93
CA GLN A 82 6.96 3.37 -19.31
C GLN A 82 6.76 4.28 -18.09
N VAL A 83 7.35 3.87 -16.95
CA VAL A 83 7.49 4.70 -15.76
C VAL A 83 8.97 4.93 -15.47
N SER A 84 9.30 6.10 -14.93
CA SER A 84 10.70 6.45 -14.65
C SER A 84 11.22 5.74 -13.40
N GLY A 85 12.53 5.48 -13.36
CA GLY A 85 13.29 5.17 -12.17
C GLY A 85 13.68 3.71 -11.96
N SER A 86 13.23 2.74 -12.77
CA SER A 86 13.80 1.39 -12.77
C SER A 86 15.19 1.36 -13.38
N SER A 87 16.09 0.54 -12.82
CA SER A 87 17.41 0.28 -13.41
C SER A 87 17.29 -0.58 -14.66
N LEU A 88 18.32 -0.60 -15.52
CA LEU A 88 18.32 -1.50 -16.67
C LEU A 88 18.22 -2.97 -16.24
N GLU A 89 18.89 -3.35 -15.17
CA GLU A 89 18.79 -4.71 -14.59
C GLU A 89 17.36 -5.04 -14.18
N SER A 90 16.67 -4.13 -13.48
CA SER A 90 15.27 -4.30 -13.12
C SER A 90 14.38 -4.48 -14.37
N ILE A 91 14.58 -3.66 -15.38
CA ILE A 91 13.82 -3.77 -16.65
C ILE A 91 14.04 -5.15 -17.29
N ASP A 92 15.29 -5.58 -17.42
CA ASP A 92 15.63 -6.86 -18.07
C ASP A 92 15.01 -8.07 -17.35
N VAL A 93 15.05 -8.11 -16.00
CA VAL A 93 14.43 -9.20 -15.25
C VAL A 93 12.91 -9.20 -15.34
N HIS A 94 12.27 -8.02 -15.39
CA HIS A 94 10.82 -7.93 -15.57
C HIS A 94 10.38 -8.36 -16.97
N LEU A 95 11.15 -8.08 -18.02
CA LEU A 95 10.89 -8.58 -19.37
C LEU A 95 10.96 -10.12 -19.46
N SER A 96 11.54 -10.79 -18.47
CA SER A 96 11.58 -12.26 -18.40
C SER A 96 10.31 -12.89 -17.79
N LEU A 97 9.35 -12.06 -17.27
CA LEU A 97 8.08 -12.57 -16.76
C LEU A 97 7.26 -13.18 -17.89
N ASP A 98 6.65 -14.33 -17.63
CA ASP A 98 5.80 -15.04 -18.56
C ASP A 98 4.30 -14.89 -18.20
N GLU A 99 3.41 -15.43 -19.05
CA GLU A 99 1.96 -15.38 -18.84
C GLU A 99 1.54 -15.96 -17.49
N LYS A 100 2.22 -17.03 -17.02
CA LYS A 100 1.91 -17.67 -15.73
C LYS A 100 2.26 -16.76 -14.54
N ASP A 101 3.31 -15.96 -14.66
CA ASP A 101 3.63 -14.95 -13.66
C ASP A 101 2.55 -13.87 -13.63
N ILE A 102 2.16 -13.39 -14.81
CA ILE A 102 1.16 -12.31 -14.98
C ILE A 102 -0.24 -12.74 -14.55
N GLU A 103 -0.62 -14.03 -14.65
CA GLU A 103 -1.89 -14.55 -14.14
C GLU A 103 -2.15 -14.21 -12.67
N PHE A 104 -1.10 -13.93 -11.88
CA PHE A 104 -1.24 -13.47 -10.50
C PHE A 104 -2.13 -12.21 -10.39
N PHE A 105 -2.04 -11.31 -11.33
CA PHE A 105 -2.78 -10.03 -11.32
C PHE A 105 -4.25 -10.17 -11.72
N LYS A 106 -4.70 -11.34 -12.18
CA LYS A 106 -6.06 -11.65 -12.62
C LYS A 106 -6.62 -10.63 -13.62
N ILE A 107 -7.09 -11.11 -14.74
CA ILE A 107 -7.75 -10.29 -15.74
C ILE A 107 -9.25 -10.20 -15.40
N ASN A 108 -9.77 -9.00 -15.32
CA ASN A 108 -11.17 -8.72 -15.11
C ASN A 108 -11.99 -9.00 -16.39
N LYS A 109 -13.32 -9.04 -16.28
CA LYS A 109 -14.21 -9.29 -17.43
C LYS A 109 -14.13 -8.20 -18.51
N ASP A 110 -13.73 -7.01 -18.15
CA ASP A 110 -13.52 -5.87 -19.04
C ASP A 110 -12.11 -5.81 -19.65
N GLY A 111 -11.26 -6.83 -19.36
CA GLY A 111 -9.89 -6.91 -19.84
C GLY A 111 -8.88 -6.12 -19.01
N THR A 112 -9.29 -5.48 -17.92
CA THR A 112 -8.37 -4.80 -17.01
C THR A 112 -7.70 -5.77 -16.05
N TYR A 113 -6.52 -5.39 -15.54
CA TYR A 113 -5.78 -6.19 -14.56
C TYR A 113 -6.10 -5.75 -13.13
N GLY A 114 -6.18 -6.74 -12.23
CA GLY A 114 -6.27 -6.52 -10.78
C GLY A 114 -7.50 -5.75 -10.33
N LYS A 115 -7.50 -5.33 -9.08
CA LYS A 115 -8.56 -4.51 -8.48
C LYS A 115 -8.03 -3.12 -8.19
N GLN A 116 -8.77 -2.09 -8.58
CA GLN A 116 -8.44 -0.70 -8.21
C GLN A 116 -8.76 -0.38 -6.73
N GLU A 117 -9.66 -1.13 -6.11
CA GLU A 117 -10.01 -1.01 -4.70
C GLU A 117 -10.47 -2.34 -4.10
N TYR A 118 -10.32 -2.47 -2.78
CA TYR A 118 -10.94 -3.51 -1.97
C TYR A 118 -11.78 -2.87 -0.86
N VAL A 119 -13.02 -3.33 -0.67
CA VAL A 119 -13.94 -2.80 0.35
C VAL A 119 -14.38 -3.92 1.28
N ASP A 120 -14.06 -3.81 2.56
CA ASP A 120 -14.60 -4.63 3.63
C ASP A 120 -15.65 -3.83 4.42
N LYS A 121 -16.93 -4.02 4.03
CA LYS A 121 -18.05 -3.31 4.67
C LYS A 121 -18.21 -3.67 6.15
N LYS A 122 -17.92 -4.92 6.53
CA LYS A 122 -18.02 -5.38 7.93
C LYS A 122 -17.07 -4.62 8.84
N ASN A 123 -15.85 -4.48 8.40
CA ASN A 123 -14.79 -3.79 9.14
C ASN A 123 -14.68 -2.30 8.78
N ARG A 124 -15.56 -1.78 7.91
CA ARG A 124 -15.54 -0.39 7.44
C ARG A 124 -14.15 0.01 6.93
N LEU A 125 -13.59 -0.83 6.06
CA LEU A 125 -12.26 -0.70 5.52
C LEU A 125 -12.33 -0.52 4.00
N LEU A 126 -11.59 0.44 3.48
CA LEU A 126 -11.34 0.61 2.05
C LEU A 126 -9.83 0.59 1.83
N CYS A 127 -9.39 -0.25 0.90
CA CYS A 127 -8.00 -0.33 0.47
C CYS A 127 -7.88 0.12 -0.98
N VAL A 128 -6.90 0.97 -1.24
CA VAL A 128 -6.53 1.46 -2.57
C VAL A 128 -5.00 1.55 -2.63
N HIS A 129 -4.41 1.62 -3.81
CA HIS A 129 -2.98 1.88 -3.88
C HIS A 129 -2.67 3.36 -3.60
N GLY A 130 -3.17 4.27 -4.44
CA GLY A 130 -2.90 5.70 -4.34
C GLY A 130 -4.02 6.49 -3.66
N GLY A 131 -5.24 6.47 -4.22
CA GLY A 131 -6.36 7.22 -3.66
C GLY A 131 -7.74 6.71 -4.03
N PRO A 132 -8.76 7.15 -3.28
CA PRO A 132 -10.11 6.61 -3.38
C PRO A 132 -11.03 7.37 -4.34
N LEU A 133 -10.58 8.47 -4.96
CA LEU A 133 -11.46 9.31 -5.76
C LEU A 133 -11.94 8.56 -7.01
N ASN A 134 -13.17 8.84 -7.46
CA ASN A 134 -13.68 8.28 -8.70
C ASN A 134 -12.97 8.92 -9.91
N PRO A 135 -12.22 8.15 -10.72
CA PRO A 135 -11.53 8.68 -11.90
C PRO A 135 -12.44 9.42 -12.86
N ASP A 136 -13.68 8.96 -13.06
CA ASP A 136 -14.64 9.60 -13.99
C ASP A 136 -14.99 11.04 -13.59
N LYS A 137 -14.78 11.41 -12.32
CA LYS A 137 -15.10 12.76 -11.81
C LYS A 137 -13.92 13.72 -11.85
N ILE A 138 -12.70 13.18 -11.87
CA ILE A 138 -11.48 13.98 -11.77
C ILE A 138 -10.70 14.02 -13.09
N THR A 139 -10.98 13.11 -14.02
CA THR A 139 -10.33 13.06 -15.33
C THR A 139 -11.00 14.09 -16.26
N PRO A 140 -10.25 15.08 -16.77
CA PRO A 140 -10.78 16.00 -17.79
C PRO A 140 -11.18 15.28 -19.07
N ASN A 141 -12.22 15.77 -19.75
CA ASN A 141 -12.66 15.19 -21.02
C ASN A 141 -11.60 15.21 -22.12
N ASP A 142 -10.65 16.13 -22.05
CA ASP A 142 -9.53 16.32 -22.95
C ASP A 142 -8.22 15.70 -22.48
N ALA A 143 -8.26 14.87 -21.42
CA ALA A 143 -7.07 14.20 -20.87
C ALA A 143 -6.34 13.31 -21.89
N GLY A 144 -7.08 12.75 -22.86
CA GLY A 144 -6.51 11.92 -23.93
C GLY A 144 -5.65 10.78 -23.37
N GLU A 145 -4.42 10.66 -23.88
CA GLU A 145 -3.48 9.62 -23.43
C GLU A 145 -3.04 9.72 -21.98
N LYS A 146 -3.35 10.81 -21.27
CA LYS A 146 -3.02 11.00 -19.84
C LYS A 146 -4.12 10.50 -18.90
N ALA A 147 -5.28 10.08 -19.43
CA ALA A 147 -6.43 9.67 -18.61
C ALA A 147 -6.08 8.57 -17.60
N TRP A 148 -5.16 7.66 -17.93
CA TRP A 148 -4.71 6.60 -17.03
C TRP A 148 -4.00 7.10 -15.76
N LEU A 149 -3.40 8.31 -15.78
CA LEU A 149 -2.75 8.92 -14.61
C LEU A 149 -3.75 9.46 -13.57
N TYR A 150 -5.05 9.37 -13.83
CA TYR A 150 -6.12 9.71 -12.89
C TYR A 150 -6.71 8.46 -12.20
N GLN A 151 -6.29 7.24 -12.58
CA GLN A 151 -6.73 6.00 -11.95
C GLN A 151 -6.38 6.00 -10.46
N LYS A 152 -7.10 5.20 -9.67
CA LYS A 152 -6.92 5.13 -8.22
C LYS A 152 -5.50 4.74 -7.81
N SER A 153 -4.83 3.93 -8.64
CA SER A 153 -3.44 3.56 -8.46
C SER A 153 -2.46 4.75 -8.56
N TRP A 154 -2.80 5.79 -9.32
CA TRP A 154 -1.96 6.97 -9.57
C TRP A 154 -2.30 8.19 -8.69
N GLN A 155 -3.38 8.15 -7.93
CA GLN A 155 -3.75 9.26 -7.06
C GLN A 155 -2.80 9.39 -5.89
N ARG A 156 -2.53 10.64 -5.46
CA ARG A 156 -1.61 10.97 -4.36
C ARG A 156 -2.27 11.87 -3.34
N ILE A 157 -1.90 11.74 -2.07
CA ILE A 157 -2.25 12.75 -1.07
C ILE A 157 -1.46 14.01 -1.41
N SER A 158 -2.15 15.14 -1.59
CA SER A 158 -1.52 16.43 -1.84
C SER A 158 -0.77 16.91 -0.60
N GLU A 159 0.46 17.34 -0.79
CA GLU A 159 1.25 18.05 0.23
C GLU A 159 0.87 19.54 0.30
N GLU A 160 0.15 20.01 -0.74
CA GLU A 160 -0.34 21.38 -0.85
C GLU A 160 -1.78 21.52 -0.34
N ASN A 161 -2.19 22.75 -0.12
CA ASN A 161 -3.56 23.06 0.33
C ASN A 161 -4.59 23.04 -0.81
N PHE A 162 -4.23 22.50 -1.99
CA PHE A 162 -5.08 22.42 -3.18
C PHE A 162 -4.87 21.11 -3.92
N GLU A 163 -5.82 20.78 -4.80
CA GLU A 163 -5.76 19.62 -5.67
C GLU A 163 -5.19 20.02 -7.01
N PHE A 164 -4.35 19.17 -7.59
CA PHE A 164 -3.73 19.43 -8.87
C PHE A 164 -3.34 18.13 -9.57
N PHE A 165 -3.10 18.21 -10.86
CA PHE A 165 -2.56 17.13 -11.67
C PHE A 165 -1.08 17.39 -11.96
N SER A 166 -0.29 16.33 -11.90
CA SER A 166 1.09 16.28 -12.38
C SER A 166 1.34 14.97 -13.14
N TYR A 167 2.50 14.84 -13.77
CA TYR A 167 2.88 13.55 -14.40
C TYR A 167 3.12 12.42 -13.37
N ALA A 168 3.13 12.75 -12.08
CA ALA A 168 3.14 11.77 -10.99
C ALA A 168 1.74 11.29 -10.59
N GLY A 169 0.68 11.83 -11.21
CA GLY A 169 -0.72 11.50 -10.96
C GLY A 169 -1.55 12.68 -10.44
N TYR A 170 -2.78 12.39 -10.03
CA TYR A 170 -3.69 13.38 -9.45
C TYR A 170 -3.49 13.52 -7.94
N HIS A 171 -3.16 14.73 -7.50
CA HIS A 171 -2.96 15.07 -6.09
C HIS A 171 -4.26 15.54 -5.46
N TYR A 172 -4.79 14.75 -4.52
CA TYR A 172 -6.06 15.04 -3.84
C TYR A 172 -5.86 15.50 -2.40
N LYS A 173 -6.78 16.31 -1.90
CA LYS A 173 -6.83 16.66 -0.47
C LYS A 173 -7.44 15.52 0.34
N PRO A 174 -6.99 15.29 1.59
CA PRO A 174 -7.63 14.32 2.48
C PRO A 174 -9.14 14.53 2.65
N SER A 175 -9.61 15.78 2.65
CA SER A 175 -11.05 16.12 2.72
C SER A 175 -11.84 15.53 1.55
N SER A 176 -11.28 15.52 0.36
CA SER A 176 -11.93 14.94 -0.83
C SER A 176 -12.00 13.43 -0.75
N ALA A 177 -10.93 12.78 -0.27
CA ALA A 177 -10.94 11.34 0.00
C ALA A 177 -12.02 10.96 1.02
N PHE A 178 -12.09 11.67 2.14
CA PHE A 178 -13.13 11.43 3.15
C PHE A 178 -14.53 11.68 2.62
N SER A 179 -14.73 12.74 1.82
CA SER A 179 -16.02 13.02 1.19
C SER A 179 -16.42 11.92 0.18
N GLU A 180 -15.49 11.41 -0.62
CA GLU A 180 -15.79 10.37 -1.61
C GLU A 180 -16.15 9.04 -0.94
N VAL A 181 -15.38 8.61 0.06
CA VAL A 181 -15.62 7.36 0.78
C VAL A 181 -16.85 7.45 1.68
N GLY A 182 -17.11 8.60 2.29
CA GLY A 182 -18.27 8.86 3.13
C GLY A 182 -19.63 8.72 2.43
N LYS A 183 -19.66 8.67 1.09
CA LYS A 183 -20.86 8.33 0.32
C LYS A 183 -21.22 6.84 0.39
N ARG A 184 -20.28 5.98 0.82
CA ARG A 184 -20.39 4.52 0.79
C ARG A 184 -20.23 3.85 2.15
N LEU A 185 -19.47 4.46 3.05
CA LEU A 185 -19.09 3.93 4.36
C LEU A 185 -19.15 5.04 5.41
N ASP A 186 -19.58 4.69 6.62
CA ASP A 186 -19.53 5.58 7.79
C ASP A 186 -18.42 5.17 8.73
N ASN A 187 -17.73 6.15 9.32
CA ASN A 187 -16.67 5.92 10.32
C ASN A 187 -15.65 4.87 9.84
N PHE A 188 -15.01 5.15 8.74
CA PHE A 188 -14.21 4.22 7.96
C PHE A 188 -12.70 4.44 8.12
N LEU A 189 -11.97 3.44 7.70
CA LEU A 189 -10.52 3.45 7.55
C LEU A 189 -10.16 3.28 6.07
N ILE A 190 -9.42 4.23 5.50
CA ILE A 190 -8.78 4.10 4.19
C ILE A 190 -7.33 3.65 4.44
N LEU A 191 -6.90 2.58 3.77
CA LEU A 191 -5.50 2.17 3.69
C LEU A 191 -4.98 2.41 2.28
N CYS A 192 -3.80 3.03 2.17
CA CYS A 192 -3.12 3.24 0.90
C CYS A 192 -1.60 3.11 1.01
N GLY A 193 -0.90 3.09 -0.13
CA GLY A 193 0.56 3.06 -0.29
C GLY A 193 1.06 4.20 -1.18
N HIS A 194 1.81 3.84 -2.24
CA HIS A 194 2.20 4.68 -3.38
C HIS A 194 3.25 5.76 -3.11
N GLN A 195 3.18 6.53 -2.04
CA GLN A 195 4.10 7.64 -1.79
C GLN A 195 5.31 7.24 -0.93
N HIS A 196 5.45 5.95 -0.61
CA HIS A 196 6.57 5.31 0.10
C HIS A 196 6.85 5.82 1.52
N GLU A 197 6.10 6.80 1.99
CA GLU A 197 6.19 7.35 3.34
C GLU A 197 4.90 7.08 4.10
N GLU A 198 5.02 6.86 5.40
CA GLU A 198 3.85 6.71 6.27
C GLU A 198 3.10 8.05 6.39
N ALA A 199 1.78 7.98 6.51
CA ALA A 199 0.93 9.09 6.91
C ALA A 199 -0.27 8.58 7.70
N VAL A 200 -0.72 9.35 8.68
CA VAL A 200 -1.95 9.04 9.43
C VAL A 200 -2.77 10.30 9.59
N ILE A 201 -3.86 10.38 8.85
CA ILE A 201 -4.74 11.53 8.80
C ILE A 201 -6.08 11.12 9.39
N VAL A 202 -6.59 11.90 10.32
CA VAL A 202 -7.88 11.67 10.98
C VAL A 202 -8.85 12.81 10.70
N GLN A 203 -10.09 12.46 10.37
CA GLN A 203 -11.20 13.38 10.30
C GLN A 203 -12.13 13.14 11.49
N THR A 204 -12.32 14.17 12.29
CA THR A 204 -13.26 14.23 13.41
C THR A 204 -14.34 15.28 13.14
N ARG A 205 -15.26 15.45 14.09
CA ARG A 205 -16.25 16.55 14.03
C ARG A 205 -15.61 17.93 14.09
N THR A 206 -14.41 18.07 14.63
CA THR A 206 -13.70 19.34 14.81
C THR A 206 -12.79 19.69 13.65
N GLY A 207 -12.50 18.75 12.73
CA GLY A 207 -11.65 18.99 11.57
C GLY A 207 -10.84 17.79 11.13
N ILE A 208 -9.88 18.06 10.27
CA ILE A 208 -8.91 17.07 9.74
C ILE A 208 -7.54 17.41 10.31
N ASP A 209 -6.86 16.41 10.83
CA ASP A 209 -5.53 16.53 11.44
C ASP A 209 -4.60 15.40 10.98
N GLU A 210 -3.32 15.70 10.76
CA GLU A 210 -2.25 14.75 10.56
C GLU A 210 -1.66 14.41 11.93
N ILE A 211 -1.71 13.12 12.33
CA ILE A 211 -1.33 12.71 13.67
C ILE A 211 -0.05 11.88 13.74
N LEU A 212 0.48 11.42 12.59
CA LEU A 212 1.72 10.65 12.56
C LEU A 212 2.90 11.44 13.13
N THR A 213 3.05 12.70 12.71
CA THR A 213 4.15 13.59 13.13
C THR A 213 4.13 13.90 14.63
N LYS A 214 2.98 13.78 15.26
CA LYS A 214 2.77 13.95 16.71
C LYS A 214 3.01 12.66 17.52
N THR A 215 3.21 11.53 16.82
CA THR A 215 3.34 10.22 17.45
C THR A 215 4.80 9.86 17.61
N VAL A 216 5.22 9.63 18.86
CA VAL A 216 6.59 9.20 19.17
C VAL A 216 6.72 7.70 18.88
N PRO A 217 7.64 7.30 18.00
CA PRO A 217 7.89 5.88 17.73
C PRO A 217 8.39 5.16 18.98
N GLN A 218 7.87 3.97 19.20
CA GLN A 218 8.36 3.06 20.25
C GLN A 218 9.30 2.03 19.61
N ARG A 219 10.38 1.70 20.31
CA ARG A 219 11.31 0.67 19.87
C ARG A 219 11.01 -0.65 20.56
N GLU A 220 11.06 -1.72 19.79
CA GLU A 220 10.82 -3.07 20.24
C GLU A 220 11.83 -4.03 19.60
N LYS A 221 12.36 -4.96 20.40
CA LYS A 221 13.26 -5.99 19.90
C LYS A 221 12.52 -7.31 19.72
N ILE A 222 12.51 -7.82 18.47
CA ILE A 222 11.92 -9.12 18.10
C ILE A 222 13.04 -9.97 17.50
N ALA A 223 13.48 -10.98 18.21
CA ALA A 223 14.65 -11.79 17.86
C ALA A 223 15.86 -10.90 17.52
N ASN A 224 16.35 -10.97 16.28
CA ASN A 224 17.50 -10.19 15.80
C ASN A 224 17.10 -8.83 15.17
N PHE A 225 15.79 -8.50 15.17
CA PHE A 225 15.28 -7.28 14.57
C PHE A 225 14.95 -6.23 15.64
N THR A 226 15.22 -4.99 15.33
CA THR A 226 14.69 -3.84 16.07
C THR A 226 13.57 -3.23 15.26
N LEU A 227 12.35 -3.20 15.81
CA LEU A 227 11.19 -2.56 15.20
C LEU A 227 11.00 -1.19 15.81
N GLU A 228 10.85 -0.17 14.96
CA GLU A 228 10.20 1.08 15.36
C GLU A 228 8.73 0.95 15.03
N LYS A 229 7.86 1.14 16.02
CA LYS A 229 6.41 1.03 15.85
C LYS A 229 5.69 2.30 16.22
N LYS A 230 4.59 2.56 15.53
CA LYS A 230 3.62 3.63 15.83
C LYS A 230 2.23 3.00 15.85
N GLU A 231 1.52 3.12 16.95
CA GLU A 231 0.22 2.48 17.18
C GLU A 231 -0.90 3.51 17.22
N PHE A 232 -1.98 3.25 16.48
CA PHE A 232 -3.14 4.13 16.35
C PHE A 232 -4.41 3.36 16.68
N THR A 233 -5.09 3.76 17.75
CA THR A 233 -6.42 3.24 18.07
C THR A 233 -7.44 3.92 17.16
N ILE A 234 -8.22 3.14 16.42
CA ILE A 234 -9.21 3.63 15.47
C ILE A 234 -10.52 3.91 16.21
N ASN A 235 -10.81 5.18 16.40
CA ASN A 235 -12.07 5.62 17.03
C ASN A 235 -13.24 5.37 16.08
N GLN A 236 -14.30 4.74 16.59
CA GLN A 236 -15.51 4.40 15.81
C GLN A 236 -16.34 5.62 15.40
N SER A 237 -16.03 6.83 15.90
CA SER A 237 -16.71 8.08 15.55
C SER A 237 -15.90 8.99 14.63
N ALA A 238 -14.81 8.50 14.05
CA ALA A 238 -13.91 9.25 13.18
C ALA A 238 -13.60 8.47 11.90
N ASN A 239 -13.16 9.18 10.87
CA ASN A 239 -12.63 8.61 9.63
C ASN A 239 -11.11 8.70 9.63
N TYR A 240 -10.46 7.68 9.11
CA TYR A 240 -9.00 7.62 9.02
C TYR A 240 -8.54 7.38 7.60
N LEU A 241 -7.44 8.02 7.23
CA LEU A 241 -6.64 7.69 6.05
C LEU A 241 -5.24 7.38 6.53
N ILE A 242 -4.81 6.13 6.34
CA ILE A 242 -3.49 5.65 6.76
C ILE A 242 -2.75 5.18 5.51
N ARG A 243 -1.61 5.81 5.26
CA ARG A 243 -0.66 5.39 4.23
C ARG A 243 0.41 4.53 4.88
N ILE A 244 0.56 3.32 4.35
CA ILE A 244 1.63 2.41 4.71
C ILE A 244 2.89 2.84 3.95
N GLY A 245 4.03 2.83 4.60
CA GLY A 245 5.29 3.09 3.94
C GLY A 245 5.74 1.94 3.03
N ILE A 246 6.91 2.08 2.44
CA ILE A 246 7.47 1.13 1.47
C ILE A 246 7.88 -0.18 2.14
N SER A 247 7.40 -1.32 1.61
CA SER A 247 7.78 -2.65 2.11
C SER A 247 9.03 -3.21 1.43
N GLY A 248 9.32 -2.78 0.18
CA GLY A 248 10.46 -3.23 -0.60
C GLY A 248 11.35 -2.07 -1.06
N PRO A 249 12.34 -1.65 -0.25
CA PRO A 249 13.17 -0.48 -0.56
C PRO A 249 14.28 -0.71 -1.59
N GLU A 250 14.50 -1.92 -2.13
CA GLU A 250 15.67 -2.26 -2.98
C GLU A 250 15.93 -1.22 -4.07
N GLY A 251 14.96 -0.90 -4.88
CA GLY A 251 15.10 0.07 -5.97
C GLY A 251 15.27 1.53 -5.54
N TYR A 252 15.18 1.82 -4.24
CA TYR A 252 15.21 3.16 -3.65
C TYR A 252 16.43 3.42 -2.76
N ASN A 253 17.35 2.48 -2.63
CA ASN A 253 18.55 2.60 -1.79
C ASN A 253 19.38 3.85 -2.11
N LYS A 254 19.45 4.25 -3.39
CA LYS A 254 20.11 5.48 -3.82
C LYS A 254 19.45 6.76 -3.31
N ASN A 255 18.18 6.67 -2.94
CA ASN A 255 17.39 7.77 -2.38
C ASN A 255 17.40 7.77 -0.84
N GLY A 256 18.21 6.90 -0.22
CA GLY A 256 18.33 6.78 1.23
C GLY A 256 17.21 5.98 1.91
N ILE A 257 16.30 5.38 1.15
CA ILE A 257 15.25 4.50 1.68
C ILE A 257 15.82 3.08 1.70
N THR A 258 16.12 2.55 2.89
CA THR A 258 16.83 1.27 3.05
C THR A 258 16.16 0.32 4.02
N THR A 259 15.02 0.68 4.60
CA THR A 259 14.38 -0.10 5.67
C THR A 259 12.95 -0.46 5.30
N PRO A 260 12.60 -1.76 5.31
CA PRO A 260 11.24 -2.19 4.98
C PRO A 260 10.24 -1.76 6.06
N GLN A 261 9.06 -1.38 5.59
CA GLN A 261 7.93 -0.97 6.42
C GLN A 261 6.73 -1.88 6.16
N PHE A 262 5.92 -2.10 7.17
CA PHE A 262 4.68 -2.86 7.05
C PHE A 262 3.70 -2.43 8.14
N GLY A 263 2.45 -2.87 8.03
CA GLY A 263 1.42 -2.61 9.03
C GLY A 263 0.71 -3.87 9.48
N ILE A 264 0.04 -3.77 10.61
CA ILE A 264 -0.97 -4.74 11.03
C ILE A 264 -2.26 -4.01 11.40
N ILE A 265 -3.39 -4.70 11.23
CA ILE A 265 -4.68 -4.26 11.74
C ILE A 265 -5.26 -5.32 12.69
N GLU A 266 -5.63 -4.88 13.87
CA GLU A 266 -6.39 -5.62 14.87
C GLU A 266 -7.81 -5.07 14.90
N TYR A 267 -8.80 -5.90 15.20
CA TYR A 267 -10.22 -5.50 15.11
C TYR A 267 -10.94 -5.39 16.46
N ASP A 268 -10.35 -5.89 17.55
CA ASP A 268 -10.95 -5.83 18.88
C ASP A 268 -9.87 -5.60 19.98
N PRO A 269 -9.63 -4.37 20.43
CA PRO A 269 -10.13 -3.11 19.83
C PRO A 269 -9.50 -2.84 18.47
N LYS A 270 -10.19 -2.07 17.62
CA LYS A 270 -9.66 -1.75 16.28
C LYS A 270 -8.44 -0.84 16.39
N LYS A 271 -7.29 -1.34 15.91
CA LYS A 271 -6.00 -0.65 15.93
C LYS A 271 -5.24 -0.89 14.64
N VAL A 272 -4.45 0.09 14.23
CA VAL A 272 -3.44 -0.05 13.19
C VAL A 272 -2.08 0.22 13.82
N THR A 273 -1.13 -0.69 13.60
CA THR A 273 0.26 -0.48 14.00
C THR A 273 1.13 -0.47 12.75
N LEU A 274 1.89 0.60 12.59
CA LEU A 274 2.91 0.75 11.55
C LEU A 274 4.27 0.36 12.11
N PHE A 275 5.04 -0.40 11.35
CA PHE A 275 6.35 -0.89 11.74
C PHE A 275 7.39 -0.50 10.69
N THR A 276 8.55 -0.05 11.17
CA THR A 276 9.78 0.08 10.40
C THR A 276 10.81 -0.88 10.96
N ILE A 277 11.38 -1.76 10.13
CA ILE A 277 12.40 -2.73 10.54
C ILE A 277 13.75 -2.04 10.47
N LYS A 278 14.43 -1.89 11.60
CA LYS A 278 15.81 -1.41 11.67
C LYS A 278 16.75 -2.60 11.75
N PHE A 279 17.72 -2.65 10.87
CA PHE A 279 18.79 -3.64 10.95
C PHE A 279 19.74 -3.26 12.08
N VAL A 280 20.10 -4.26 12.87
CA VAL A 280 21.05 -4.10 13.98
C VAL A 280 22.46 -4.42 13.45
#